data_f3e2bc7b07d811017c861506972ca67a
#
_entry.id   f3e2bc7b07d811017c861506972ca67a
#
_cell.length_a   1.000
_cell.length_b   1.000
_cell.length_c   1.000
_cell.angle_alpha   90.00
_cell.angle_beta   90.00
_cell.angle_gamma   90.00
#
_symmetry.space_group_name_H-M   'P 1'
#
loop_
_entity.id
_entity.type
_entity.pdbx_description
1 polymer ?
#
loop_
_entity_poly.entity_id
_entity_poly.type
_entity_poly.pdbx_seq_one_letter_code
_entity_poly.pdbx_strand_id
1 'polypeptide(L)'
;MSKEKLIKTAYILAIVTIAYNVIEGVISVIFGISDDTLALLGFGVDSFVEVLSGIGIMHMIYRMRKAGIHDVNSRDRFERQALRITGTAFYILMAGLVAGSVLNIIFGAEPETTIVGVIISSLSILTMYILMTWKTKIGKKLNSNAIIADANCTRTCFYLSFILLASSGLYELFGIGWFDIAGSLGIAWFAFSEGRESFEKARSEGVIGCEEC
;
A
#
# COMPACT_ATOMS: atom_id res chain seq x y z
N MET A 1 -17.06 -17.31 16.82
CA MET A 1 -16.03 -17.97 15.98
C MET A 1 -14.90 -18.43 16.89
N SER A 2 -14.36 -19.65 16.69
CA SER A 2 -13.20 -20.11 17.45
C SER A 2 -11.95 -19.29 17.08
N LYS A 3 -10.97 -19.19 18.01
CA LYS A 3 -9.69 -18.49 17.76
C LYS A 3 -9.01 -18.98 16.47
N GLU A 4 -9.01 -20.28 16.25
CA GLU A 4 -8.42 -20.91 15.06
C GLU A 4 -9.07 -20.44 13.75
N LYS A 5 -10.41 -20.35 13.73
CA LYS A 5 -11.14 -19.82 12.55
C LYS A 5 -10.79 -18.35 12.29
N LEU A 6 -10.61 -17.54 13.33
CA LEU A 6 -10.24 -16.12 13.19
C LEU A 6 -8.82 -15.97 12.59
N ILE A 7 -7.84 -16.74 13.06
CA ILE A 7 -6.47 -16.73 12.53
C ILE A 7 -6.44 -17.22 11.08
N LYS A 8 -7.20 -18.29 10.76
CA LYS A 8 -7.32 -18.77 9.38
C LYS A 8 -7.92 -17.69 8.47
N THR A 9 -8.93 -16.96 8.94
CA THR A 9 -9.53 -15.86 8.17
C THR A 9 -8.55 -14.72 7.98
N ALA A 10 -7.78 -14.32 9.01
CA ALA A 10 -6.73 -13.31 8.88
C ALA A 10 -5.67 -13.69 7.82
N TYR A 11 -5.24 -14.94 7.82
CA TYR A 11 -4.30 -15.45 6.82
C TYR A 11 -4.86 -15.42 5.40
N ILE A 12 -6.14 -15.81 5.22
CA ILE A 12 -6.82 -15.73 3.92
C ILE A 12 -6.93 -14.26 3.46
N LEU A 13 -7.30 -13.34 4.35
CA LEU A 13 -7.37 -11.92 4.02
C LEU A 13 -6.00 -11.36 3.58
N ALA A 14 -4.91 -11.75 4.24
CA ALA A 14 -3.56 -11.35 3.84
C ALA A 14 -3.23 -11.85 2.42
N ILE A 15 -3.54 -13.12 2.10
CA ILE A 15 -3.35 -13.67 0.75
C ILE A 15 -4.20 -12.91 -0.28
N VAL A 16 -5.46 -12.64 0.03
CA VAL A 16 -6.37 -11.90 -0.87
C VAL A 16 -5.84 -10.49 -1.13
N THR A 17 -5.34 -9.80 -0.10
CA THR A 17 -4.73 -8.47 -0.24
C THR A 17 -3.50 -8.52 -1.16
N ILE A 18 -2.59 -9.47 -0.95
CA ILE A 18 -1.40 -9.64 -1.80
C ILE A 18 -1.80 -9.92 -3.25
N ALA A 19 -2.73 -10.85 -3.48
CA ALA A 19 -3.18 -11.19 -4.83
C ALA A 19 -3.85 -9.99 -5.53
N TYR A 20 -4.68 -9.25 -4.80
CA TYR A 20 -5.32 -8.04 -5.30
C TYR A 20 -4.27 -6.98 -5.68
N ASN A 21 -3.30 -6.68 -4.80
CA ASN A 21 -2.24 -5.69 -5.06
C ASN A 21 -1.34 -6.10 -6.23
N VAL A 22 -1.08 -7.38 -6.45
CA VAL A 22 -0.35 -7.85 -7.65
C VAL A 22 -1.13 -7.51 -8.92
N ILE A 23 -2.42 -7.82 -8.96
CA ILE A 23 -3.28 -7.55 -10.13
C ILE A 23 -3.41 -6.03 -10.35
N GLU A 24 -3.70 -5.28 -9.30
CA GLU A 24 -3.82 -3.82 -9.33
C GLU A 24 -2.51 -3.17 -9.80
N GLY A 25 -1.37 -3.60 -9.25
CA GLY A 25 -0.06 -3.09 -9.61
C GLY A 25 0.29 -3.35 -11.08
N VAL A 26 0.04 -4.57 -11.58
CA VAL A 26 0.29 -4.90 -13.01
C VAL A 26 -0.56 -4.01 -13.92
N ILE A 27 -1.85 -3.89 -13.66
CA ILE A 27 -2.76 -3.09 -14.49
C ILE A 27 -2.36 -1.61 -14.42
N SER A 28 -2.13 -1.08 -13.22
CA SER A 28 -1.78 0.33 -13.01
C SER A 28 -0.45 0.71 -13.65
N VAL A 29 0.57 -0.16 -13.60
CA VAL A 29 1.87 0.10 -14.26
C VAL A 29 1.74 0.06 -15.77
N ILE A 30 1.01 -0.92 -16.34
CA ILE A 30 0.82 -1.01 -17.79
C ILE A 30 0.13 0.25 -18.32
N PHE A 31 -1.00 0.62 -17.74
CA PHE A 31 -1.75 1.80 -18.18
C PHE A 31 -1.09 3.12 -17.76
N GLY A 32 -0.40 3.18 -16.63
CA GLY A 32 0.37 4.36 -16.24
C GLY A 32 1.49 4.70 -17.23
N ILE A 33 2.12 3.68 -17.83
CA ILE A 33 3.12 3.87 -18.90
C ILE A 33 2.42 4.16 -20.24
N SER A 34 1.33 3.45 -20.56
CA SER A 34 0.64 3.60 -21.84
C SER A 34 -0.02 4.97 -22.00
N ASP A 35 -0.56 5.51 -20.93
CA ASP A 35 -1.35 6.75 -20.92
C ASP A 35 -0.53 7.95 -20.39
N ASP A 36 0.79 7.79 -20.23
CA ASP A 36 1.73 8.81 -19.73
C ASP A 36 1.32 9.42 -18.37
N THR A 37 0.67 8.61 -17.49
CA THR A 37 0.13 9.05 -16.21
C THR A 37 1.09 8.70 -15.05
N LEU A 38 1.79 9.69 -14.52
CA LEU A 38 2.73 9.47 -13.40
C LEU A 38 2.04 9.06 -12.10
N ALA A 39 0.88 9.62 -11.79
CA ALA A 39 0.14 9.26 -10.58
C ALA A 39 -0.32 7.80 -10.62
N LEU A 40 -0.84 7.32 -11.76
CA LEU A 40 -1.24 5.92 -11.93
C LEU A 40 -0.05 4.96 -11.91
N LEU A 41 1.06 5.33 -12.57
CA LEU A 41 2.31 4.57 -12.53
C LEU A 41 2.83 4.45 -11.09
N GLY A 42 2.89 5.57 -10.37
CA GLY A 42 3.33 5.60 -8.97
C GLY A 42 2.46 4.74 -8.06
N PHE A 43 1.15 4.82 -8.21
CA PHE A 43 0.19 3.97 -7.50
C PHE A 43 0.40 2.48 -7.79
N GLY A 44 0.65 2.12 -9.06
CA GLY A 44 0.93 0.74 -9.45
C GLY A 44 2.23 0.20 -8.84
N VAL A 45 3.29 1.01 -8.81
CA VAL A 45 4.56 0.63 -8.15
C VAL A 45 4.37 0.50 -6.65
N ASP A 46 3.59 1.39 -6.01
CA ASP A 46 3.23 1.32 -4.59
C ASP A 46 2.53 0.00 -4.26
N SER A 47 1.58 -0.46 -5.09
CA SER A 47 0.92 -1.75 -4.92
C SER A 47 1.91 -2.93 -4.87
N PHE A 48 3.00 -2.91 -5.66
CA PHE A 48 4.06 -3.91 -5.57
C PHE A 48 4.90 -3.77 -4.29
N VAL A 49 5.18 -2.57 -3.84
CA VAL A 49 5.89 -2.34 -2.57
C VAL A 49 5.08 -2.89 -1.40
N GLU A 50 3.75 -2.74 -1.44
CA GLU A 50 2.86 -3.32 -0.44
C GLU A 50 2.82 -4.85 -0.47
N VAL A 51 2.96 -5.48 -1.64
CA VAL A 51 3.13 -6.94 -1.72
C VAL A 51 4.34 -7.39 -0.91
N LEU A 52 5.47 -6.66 -0.98
CA LEU A 52 6.67 -6.98 -0.20
C LEU A 52 6.43 -6.88 1.31
N SER A 53 5.75 -5.81 1.75
CA SER A 53 5.33 -5.65 3.15
C SER A 53 4.35 -6.74 3.57
N GLY A 54 3.35 -7.02 2.73
CA GLY A 54 2.32 -8.05 2.96
C GLY A 54 2.91 -9.44 3.14
N ILE A 55 3.98 -9.79 2.44
CA ILE A 55 4.70 -11.06 2.63
C ILE A 55 5.27 -11.16 4.04
N GLY A 56 5.88 -10.08 4.56
CA GLY A 56 6.36 -10.05 5.95
C GLY A 56 5.25 -10.24 6.98
N ILE A 57 4.12 -9.55 6.78
CA ILE A 57 2.94 -9.67 7.65
C ILE A 57 2.31 -11.07 7.55
N MET A 58 2.20 -11.63 6.36
CA MET A 58 1.70 -12.98 6.15
C MET A 58 2.57 -14.02 6.87
N HIS A 59 3.89 -13.88 6.81
CA HIS A 59 4.83 -14.74 7.56
C HIS A 59 4.59 -14.63 9.08
N MET A 60 4.41 -13.42 9.61
CA MET A 60 4.12 -13.18 11.01
C MET A 60 2.79 -13.85 11.44
N ILE A 61 1.73 -13.72 10.64
CA ILE A 61 0.44 -14.40 10.90
C ILE A 61 0.60 -15.92 10.84
N TYR A 62 1.42 -16.44 9.94
CA TYR A 62 1.74 -17.87 9.85
C TYR A 62 2.45 -18.36 11.12
N ARG A 63 3.44 -17.62 11.65
CA ARG A 63 4.10 -17.96 12.93
C ARG A 63 3.11 -17.97 14.09
N MET A 64 2.20 -16.98 14.16
CA MET A 64 1.13 -16.95 15.17
C MET A 64 0.24 -18.19 15.12
N ARG A 65 -0.05 -18.68 13.91
CA ARG A 65 -0.86 -19.90 13.73
C ARG A 65 -0.15 -21.15 14.24
N LYS A 66 1.18 -21.21 14.09
CA LYS A 66 1.99 -22.37 14.46
C LYS A 66 2.35 -22.42 15.94
N ALA A 67 2.69 -21.26 16.54
CA ALA A 67 3.21 -21.14 17.90
C ALA A 67 2.15 -20.77 18.95
N GLY A 68 0.93 -20.39 18.54
CA GLY A 68 -0.07 -19.76 19.42
C GLY A 68 0.11 -18.25 19.52
N ILE A 69 -1.00 -17.54 19.87
CA ILE A 69 -1.08 -16.08 19.81
C ILE A 69 -0.15 -15.38 20.84
N HIS A 70 0.20 -16.08 21.92
CA HIS A 70 0.96 -15.48 23.04
C HIS A 70 2.48 -15.43 22.83
N ASP A 71 3.04 -16.16 21.85
CA ASP A 71 4.48 -16.28 21.65
C ASP A 71 5.08 -15.36 20.58
N VAL A 72 4.25 -14.53 19.89
CA VAL A 72 4.70 -13.68 18.78
C VAL A 72 4.59 -12.20 19.15
N ASN A 73 5.34 -11.77 20.16
CA ASN A 73 5.43 -10.36 20.55
C ASN A 73 6.60 -9.62 19.89
N SER A 74 7.47 -10.31 19.15
CA SER A 74 8.63 -9.72 18.47
C SER A 74 8.69 -10.13 16.99
N ARG A 75 9.21 -9.24 16.16
CA ARG A 75 9.50 -9.53 14.77
C ARG A 75 10.76 -10.39 14.65
N ASP A 76 10.71 -11.43 13.81
CA ASP A 76 11.88 -12.23 13.50
C ASP A 76 12.80 -11.53 12.47
N ARG A 77 13.93 -12.17 12.15
CA ARG A 77 14.92 -11.63 11.20
C ARG A 77 14.33 -11.45 9.80
N PHE A 78 13.48 -12.36 9.36
CA PHE A 78 12.85 -12.31 8.03
C PHE A 78 11.89 -11.12 7.93
N GLU A 79 11.02 -10.92 8.94
CA GLU A 79 10.07 -9.81 8.99
C GLU A 79 10.76 -8.45 9.01
N ARG A 80 11.86 -8.32 9.79
CA ARG A 80 12.68 -7.10 9.81
C ARG A 80 13.37 -6.84 8.48
N GLN A 81 13.84 -7.88 7.80
CA GLN A 81 14.45 -7.75 6.49
C GLN A 81 13.42 -7.35 5.42
N ALA A 82 12.24 -7.95 5.44
CA ALA A 82 11.13 -7.56 4.56
C ALA A 82 10.79 -6.07 4.71
N LEU A 83 10.66 -5.57 5.96
CA LEU A 83 10.41 -4.16 6.23
C LEU A 83 11.53 -3.22 5.72
N ARG A 84 12.79 -3.63 5.83
CA ARG A 84 13.92 -2.82 5.31
C ARG A 84 13.90 -2.75 3.78
N ILE A 85 13.59 -3.86 3.11
CA ILE A 85 13.45 -3.91 1.64
C ILE A 85 12.28 -3.01 1.23
N THR A 86 11.13 -3.13 1.88
CA THR A 86 9.96 -2.28 1.66
C THR A 86 10.29 -0.80 1.83
N GLY A 87 10.93 -0.42 2.94
CA GLY A 87 11.31 0.97 3.19
C GLY A 87 12.29 1.53 2.13
N THR A 88 13.23 0.70 1.66
CA THR A 88 14.14 1.09 0.56
C THR A 88 13.38 1.27 -0.75
N ALA A 89 12.45 0.36 -1.07
CA ALA A 89 11.61 0.44 -2.27
C ALA A 89 10.73 1.71 -2.26
N PHE A 90 10.16 2.08 -1.11
CA PHE A 90 9.41 3.34 -0.96
C PHE A 90 10.26 4.57 -1.23
N TYR A 91 11.53 4.62 -0.77
CA TYR A 91 12.41 5.75 -1.06
C TYR A 91 12.80 5.83 -2.54
N ILE A 92 12.99 4.67 -3.20
CA ILE A 92 13.24 4.63 -4.65
C ILE A 92 12.01 5.13 -5.41
N LEU A 93 10.80 4.67 -5.03
CA LEU A 93 9.54 5.14 -5.59
C LEU A 93 9.39 6.67 -5.43
N MET A 94 9.59 7.18 -4.23
CA MET A 94 9.54 8.63 -3.95
C MET A 94 10.50 9.40 -4.85
N ALA A 95 11.75 8.98 -4.92
CA ALA A 95 12.75 9.65 -5.76
C ALA A 95 12.39 9.60 -7.25
N GLY A 96 11.86 8.48 -7.73
CA GLY A 96 11.38 8.31 -9.12
C GLY A 96 10.21 9.23 -9.44
N LEU A 97 9.21 9.32 -8.56
CA LEU A 97 8.05 10.20 -8.76
C LEU A 97 8.42 11.68 -8.74
N VAL A 98 9.29 12.10 -7.82
CA VAL A 98 9.78 13.48 -7.79
C VAL A 98 10.56 13.81 -9.06
N ALA A 99 11.47 12.93 -9.48
CA ALA A 99 12.23 13.14 -10.72
C ALA A 99 11.33 13.17 -11.95
N GLY A 100 10.37 12.25 -12.07
CA GLY A 100 9.38 12.22 -13.15
C GLY A 100 8.52 13.47 -13.18
N SER A 101 8.03 13.94 -12.02
CA SER A 101 7.26 15.20 -11.93
C SER A 101 8.07 16.40 -12.40
N VAL A 102 9.35 16.48 -12.02
CA VAL A 102 10.24 17.56 -12.47
C VAL A 102 10.45 17.50 -14.00
N LEU A 103 10.65 16.30 -14.55
CA LEU A 103 10.80 16.12 -16.00
C LEU A 103 9.52 16.51 -16.74
N ASN A 104 8.33 16.10 -16.26
CA ASN A 104 7.06 16.51 -16.87
C ASN A 104 6.85 18.02 -16.86
N ILE A 105 7.25 18.71 -15.78
CA ILE A 105 7.21 20.19 -15.73
C ILE A 105 8.14 20.81 -16.77
N ILE A 106 9.36 20.28 -16.92
CA ILE A 106 10.36 20.83 -17.85
C ILE A 106 9.99 20.58 -19.32
N PHE A 107 9.53 19.37 -19.64
CA PHE A 107 9.24 18.95 -21.02
C PHE A 107 7.79 19.20 -21.42
N GLY A 108 6.90 19.58 -20.48
CA GLY A 108 5.49 19.82 -20.74
C GLY A 108 4.75 18.55 -21.16
N ALA A 109 5.17 17.39 -20.65
CA ALA A 109 4.47 16.12 -20.91
C ALA A 109 3.14 16.12 -20.13
N GLU A 110 2.08 15.74 -20.82
CA GLU A 110 0.72 15.64 -20.26
C GLU A 110 0.18 14.22 -20.50
N PRO A 111 -0.66 13.69 -19.58
CA PRO A 111 -1.32 12.40 -19.77
C PRO A 111 -2.18 12.41 -21.05
N GLU A 112 -2.23 11.27 -21.77
CA GLU A 112 -3.19 11.10 -22.87
C GLU A 112 -4.62 10.95 -22.36
N THR A 113 -4.78 10.15 -21.29
CA THR A 113 -6.04 9.96 -20.57
C THR A 113 -5.76 9.44 -19.16
N THR A 114 -6.69 9.66 -18.23
CA THR A 114 -6.61 9.15 -16.85
C THR A 114 -7.86 8.34 -16.45
N ILE A 115 -8.70 7.96 -17.42
CA ILE A 115 -9.94 7.18 -17.17
C ILE A 115 -9.64 5.87 -16.43
N VAL A 116 -8.55 5.19 -16.81
CA VAL A 116 -8.14 3.94 -16.14
C VAL A 116 -7.79 4.21 -14.68
N GLY A 117 -7.12 5.33 -14.38
CA GLY A 117 -6.83 5.78 -13.01
C GLY A 117 -8.11 5.98 -12.19
N VAL A 118 -9.16 6.58 -12.76
CA VAL A 118 -10.47 6.76 -12.11
C VAL A 118 -11.12 5.41 -11.82
N ILE A 119 -11.09 4.46 -12.76
CA ILE A 119 -11.69 3.14 -12.59
C ILE A 119 -10.95 2.34 -11.52
N ILE A 120 -9.62 2.27 -11.61
CA ILE A 120 -8.78 1.50 -10.68
C ILE A 120 -8.91 2.07 -9.26
N SER A 121 -8.78 3.38 -9.08
CA SER A 121 -8.87 4.01 -7.76
C SER A 121 -10.25 3.82 -7.13
N SER A 122 -11.33 3.90 -7.91
CA SER A 122 -12.68 3.65 -7.42
C SER A 122 -12.86 2.21 -6.94
N LEU A 123 -12.35 1.24 -7.70
CA LEU A 123 -12.38 -0.18 -7.33
C LEU A 123 -11.49 -0.45 -6.11
N SER A 124 -10.32 0.18 -6.05
CA SER A 124 -9.39 0.08 -4.93
C SER A 124 -9.99 0.62 -3.64
N ILE A 125 -10.62 1.79 -3.66
CA ILE A 125 -11.31 2.37 -2.49
C ILE A 125 -12.31 1.37 -1.92
N LEU A 126 -13.15 0.78 -2.77
CA LEU A 126 -14.16 -0.19 -2.33
C LEU A 126 -13.53 -1.44 -1.73
N THR A 127 -12.56 -2.02 -2.44
CA THR A 127 -11.88 -3.26 -2.03
C THR A 127 -11.10 -3.06 -0.73
N MET A 128 -10.29 -1.98 -0.65
CA MET A 128 -9.47 -1.69 0.53
C MET A 128 -10.33 -1.34 1.74
N TYR A 129 -11.45 -0.65 1.57
CA TYR A 129 -12.40 -0.39 2.65
C TYR A 129 -12.95 -1.69 3.27
N ILE A 130 -13.35 -2.64 2.41
CA ILE A 130 -13.83 -3.96 2.86
C ILE A 130 -12.74 -4.72 3.60
N LEU A 131 -11.55 -4.83 2.99
CA LEU A 131 -10.41 -5.56 3.56
C LEU A 131 -9.97 -4.97 4.90
N MET A 132 -9.76 -3.66 4.98
CA MET A 132 -9.39 -2.93 6.20
C MET A 132 -10.39 -3.17 7.33
N THR A 133 -11.69 -3.06 7.02
CA THR A 133 -12.76 -3.25 8.01
C THR A 133 -12.76 -4.67 8.58
N TRP A 134 -12.59 -5.68 7.72
CA TRP A 134 -12.57 -7.08 8.15
C TRP A 134 -11.30 -7.41 8.93
N LYS A 135 -10.14 -6.97 8.47
CA LYS A 135 -8.86 -7.14 9.17
C LYS A 135 -8.90 -6.51 10.57
N THR A 136 -9.39 -5.27 10.67
CA THR A 136 -9.53 -4.58 11.96
C THR A 136 -10.46 -5.32 12.93
N LYS A 137 -11.62 -5.81 12.44
CA LYS A 137 -12.55 -6.58 13.28
C LYS A 137 -11.92 -7.88 13.78
N ILE A 138 -11.14 -8.57 12.96
CA ILE A 138 -10.47 -9.82 13.33
C ILE A 138 -9.31 -9.54 14.28
N GLY A 139 -8.49 -8.52 14.00
CA GLY A 139 -7.37 -8.11 14.86
C GLY A 139 -7.82 -7.76 16.27
N LYS A 140 -8.90 -6.97 16.40
CA LYS A 140 -9.50 -6.63 17.71
C LYS A 140 -10.03 -7.87 18.44
N LYS A 141 -10.71 -8.79 17.75
CA LYS A 141 -11.24 -10.03 18.38
C LYS A 141 -10.13 -10.98 18.84
N LEU A 142 -8.99 -10.98 18.17
CA LEU A 142 -7.83 -11.79 18.51
C LEU A 142 -6.88 -11.09 19.49
N ASN A 143 -7.11 -9.82 19.77
CA ASN A 143 -6.17 -8.95 20.51
C ASN A 143 -4.75 -9.04 19.95
N SER A 144 -4.63 -8.98 18.61
CA SER A 144 -3.38 -9.18 17.87
C SER A 144 -2.93 -7.89 17.20
N ASN A 145 -1.87 -7.28 17.72
CA ASN A 145 -1.24 -6.10 17.15
C ASN A 145 -0.72 -6.34 15.72
N ALA A 146 -0.30 -7.57 15.40
CA ALA A 146 0.15 -7.94 14.07
C ALA A 146 -0.94 -7.80 13.01
N ILE A 147 -2.16 -8.29 13.30
CA ILE A 147 -3.28 -8.22 12.38
C ILE A 147 -3.83 -6.78 12.30
N ILE A 148 -3.74 -6.02 13.40
CA ILE A 148 -4.08 -4.59 13.39
C ILE A 148 -3.08 -3.80 12.52
N ALA A 149 -1.79 -4.11 12.61
CA ALA A 149 -0.77 -3.51 11.76
C ALA A 149 -1.03 -3.80 10.26
N ASP A 150 -1.42 -5.03 9.92
CA ASP A 150 -1.84 -5.38 8.55
C ASP A 150 -3.07 -4.56 8.07
N ALA A 151 -4.06 -4.38 8.95
CA ALA A 151 -5.21 -3.53 8.64
C ALA A 151 -4.83 -2.06 8.41
N ASN A 152 -3.85 -1.55 9.14
CA ASN A 152 -3.36 -0.19 9.00
C ASN A 152 -2.58 0.01 7.69
N CYS A 153 -1.77 -0.97 7.26
CA CYS A 153 -1.14 -0.92 5.93
C CYS A 153 -2.20 -0.83 4.82
N THR A 154 -3.27 -1.64 4.89
CA THR A 154 -4.38 -1.56 3.94
C THR A 154 -5.09 -0.18 3.99
N ARG A 155 -5.09 0.51 5.14
CA ARG A 155 -5.64 1.88 5.27
C ARG A 155 -4.81 2.91 4.50
N THR A 156 -3.50 2.74 4.43
CA THR A 156 -2.63 3.61 3.62
C THR A 156 -2.96 3.50 2.14
N CYS A 157 -3.08 2.28 1.58
CA CYS A 157 -3.56 2.06 0.21
C CYS A 157 -4.91 2.73 -0.06
N PHE A 158 -5.83 2.65 0.90
CA PHE A 158 -7.13 3.31 0.80
C PHE A 158 -6.97 4.84 0.62
N TYR A 159 -6.07 5.49 1.38
CA TYR A 159 -5.82 6.93 1.21
C TYR A 159 -5.13 7.26 -0.11
N LEU A 160 -4.17 6.47 -0.54
CA LEU A 160 -3.51 6.65 -1.84
C LEU A 160 -4.49 6.52 -3.00
N SER A 161 -5.48 5.62 -2.89
CA SER A 161 -6.55 5.49 -3.88
C SER A 161 -7.39 6.78 -4.01
N PHE A 162 -7.61 7.53 -2.92
CA PHE A 162 -8.28 8.83 -2.99
C PHE A 162 -7.41 9.88 -3.68
N ILE A 163 -6.11 9.89 -3.47
CA ILE A 163 -5.21 10.81 -4.16
C ILE A 163 -5.24 10.53 -5.65
N LEU A 164 -5.15 9.26 -6.06
CA LEU A 164 -5.22 8.87 -7.46
C LEU A 164 -6.59 9.23 -8.07
N LEU A 165 -7.69 8.95 -7.36
CA LEU A 165 -9.03 9.30 -7.83
C LEU A 165 -9.19 10.81 -8.02
N ALA A 166 -8.73 11.62 -7.08
CA ALA A 166 -8.80 13.07 -7.17
C ALA A 166 -7.92 13.59 -8.33
N SER A 167 -6.68 13.12 -8.45
CA SER A 167 -5.77 13.49 -9.51
C SER A 167 -6.35 13.14 -10.90
N SER A 168 -6.70 11.87 -11.11
CA SER A 168 -7.23 11.38 -12.38
C SER A 168 -8.58 11.99 -12.72
N GLY A 169 -9.48 12.09 -11.74
CA GLY A 169 -10.81 12.69 -11.95
C GLY A 169 -10.76 14.17 -12.29
N LEU A 170 -9.88 14.93 -11.63
CA LEU A 170 -9.71 16.35 -11.95
C LEU A 170 -9.07 16.55 -13.33
N TYR A 171 -8.12 15.68 -13.71
CA TYR A 171 -7.56 15.73 -15.05
C TYR A 171 -8.64 15.50 -16.13
N GLU A 172 -9.46 14.45 -15.99
CA GLU A 172 -10.54 14.16 -16.95
C GLU A 172 -11.60 15.28 -17.04
N LEU A 173 -11.84 16.00 -15.94
CA LEU A 173 -12.82 17.08 -15.90
C LEU A 173 -12.29 18.39 -16.50
N PHE A 174 -11.00 18.70 -16.30
CA PHE A 174 -10.42 20.00 -16.63
C PHE A 174 -9.35 19.97 -17.71
N GLY A 175 -8.78 18.81 -18.04
CA GLY A 175 -7.73 18.65 -19.04
C GLY A 175 -6.42 19.35 -18.67
N ILE A 176 -6.12 19.45 -17.37
CA ILE A 176 -4.94 20.18 -16.87
C ILE A 176 -3.93 19.19 -16.31
N GLY A 177 -2.77 19.03 -16.97
CA GLY A 177 -1.72 18.06 -16.59
C GLY A 177 -1.13 18.27 -15.19
N TRP A 178 -1.27 19.47 -14.62
CA TRP A 178 -0.85 19.74 -13.25
C TRP A 178 -1.54 18.89 -12.20
N PHE A 179 -2.73 18.37 -12.46
CA PHE A 179 -3.41 17.47 -11.53
C PHE A 179 -2.73 16.11 -11.41
N ASP A 180 -2.18 15.56 -12.51
CA ASP A 180 -1.40 14.33 -12.48
C ASP A 180 -0.07 14.54 -11.72
N ILE A 181 0.62 15.67 -11.96
CA ILE A 181 1.82 16.04 -11.23
C ILE A 181 1.53 16.19 -9.73
N ALA A 182 0.45 16.86 -9.36
CA ALA A 182 0.05 17.02 -7.96
C ALA A 182 -0.29 15.66 -7.31
N GLY A 183 -0.96 14.77 -8.04
CA GLY A 183 -1.24 13.41 -7.59
C GLY A 183 0.04 12.60 -7.39
N SER A 184 0.96 12.61 -8.34
CA SER A 184 2.24 11.91 -8.24
C SER A 184 3.10 12.42 -7.08
N LEU A 185 3.14 13.73 -6.83
CA LEU A 185 3.81 14.30 -5.66
C LEU A 185 3.11 13.95 -4.34
N GLY A 186 1.78 13.85 -4.34
CA GLY A 186 1.02 13.35 -3.21
C GLY A 186 1.37 11.90 -2.87
N ILE A 187 1.45 11.02 -3.87
CA ILE A 187 1.91 9.64 -3.72
C ILE A 187 3.37 9.59 -3.25
N ALA A 188 4.26 10.46 -3.78
CA ALA A 188 5.65 10.55 -3.35
C ALA A 188 5.78 10.93 -1.86
N TRP A 189 4.95 11.85 -1.38
CA TRP A 189 4.91 12.20 0.05
C TRP A 189 4.51 11.01 0.93
N PHE A 190 3.47 10.26 0.53
CA PHE A 190 3.08 9.04 1.24
C PHE A 190 4.19 7.99 1.20
N ALA A 191 4.82 7.76 0.04
CA ALA A 191 5.94 6.84 -0.09
C ALA A 191 7.12 7.22 0.84
N PHE A 192 7.41 8.50 0.99
CA PHE A 192 8.41 8.97 1.96
C PHE A 192 8.01 8.63 3.40
N SER A 193 6.75 8.89 3.77
CA SER A 193 6.24 8.60 5.12
C SER A 193 6.26 7.10 5.43
N GLU A 194 5.77 6.27 4.52
CA GLU A 194 5.76 4.80 4.64
C GLU A 194 7.18 4.20 4.67
N GLY A 195 8.09 4.76 3.85
CA GLY A 195 9.50 4.37 3.87
C GLY A 195 10.12 4.60 5.24
N ARG A 196 9.91 5.76 5.83
CA ARG A 196 10.38 6.10 7.18
C ARG A 196 9.78 5.16 8.23
N GLU A 197 8.47 4.97 8.21
CA GLU A 197 7.77 4.10 9.15
C GLU A 197 8.24 2.63 9.04
N SER A 198 8.48 2.14 7.82
CA SER A 198 9.01 0.80 7.58
C SER A 198 10.37 0.60 8.25
N PHE A 199 11.27 1.59 8.18
CA PHE A 199 12.56 1.52 8.87
C PHE A 199 12.42 1.62 10.40
N GLU A 200 11.52 2.45 10.91
CA GLU A 200 11.23 2.54 12.34
C GLU A 200 10.70 1.22 12.88
N LYS A 201 9.73 0.61 12.19
CA LYS A 201 9.21 -0.74 12.49
C LYS A 201 10.29 -1.83 12.43
N ALA A 202 11.22 -1.75 11.46
CA ALA A 202 12.31 -2.72 11.34
C ALA A 202 13.34 -2.62 12.48
N ARG A 203 13.47 -1.47 13.14
CA ARG A 203 14.36 -1.24 14.27
C ARG A 203 13.72 -1.60 15.61
N SER A 204 12.40 -1.50 15.73
CA SER A 204 11.66 -1.78 16.97
C SER A 204 11.73 -3.27 17.35
N GLU A 205 11.81 -3.59 18.64
CA GLU A 205 11.79 -4.96 19.13
C GLU A 205 10.37 -5.56 19.15
N GLY A 206 9.36 -4.72 19.36
CA GLY A 206 7.95 -5.14 19.42
C GLY A 206 7.21 -4.99 18.08
N VAL A 207 6.02 -5.54 17.99
CA VAL A 207 5.07 -5.28 16.90
C VAL A 207 4.39 -3.94 17.19
N ILE A 208 4.92 -2.86 16.61
CA ILE A 208 4.28 -1.55 16.66
C ILE A 208 3.13 -1.56 15.66
N GLY A 209 1.91 -1.31 16.12
CA GLY A 209 0.80 -0.95 15.23
C GLY A 209 1.06 0.43 14.64
N CYS A 210 0.56 0.69 13.43
CA CYS A 210 0.54 2.07 12.89
C CYS A 210 -0.47 2.88 13.74
N GLU A 211 -0.04 3.42 14.88
CA GLU A 211 -0.89 4.24 15.77
C GLU A 211 -0.73 5.74 15.53
N GLU A 212 0.25 6.16 14.72
CA GLU A 212 0.51 7.57 14.43
C GLU A 212 0.54 7.82 12.90
N CYS A 213 -0.63 7.84 12.30
CA CYS A 213 -0.87 8.56 11.05
C CYS A 213 -2.00 9.55 11.24
#